data_515e14c99cd03bfd59075fefecf1bc65
#
_entry.id   515e14c99cd03bfd59075fefecf1bc65
#
_cell.length_a   1.000
_cell.length_b   1.000
_cell.length_c   1.000
_cell.angle_alpha   90.00
_cell.angle_beta   90.00
_cell.angle_gamma   90.00
#
_symmetry.space_group_name_H-M   'P 1'
#
loop_
_entity.id
_entity.type
_entity.pdbx_description
1 polymer ?
#
loop_
_entity_poly.entity_id
_entity_poly.type
_entity_poly.pdbx_seq_one_letter_code
_entity_poly.pdbx_strand_id
1 'polypeptide(L)'
;MKRLHTHYDNLKVAQNAPPEVIRAAFKTLSQKFHPDRHGGDARATRTFQLITAAYDVLSDPQRRRQHDEWIARNERRLDKEAMEAIAARAQRPWNGKERRATSWSSLKPSLKPSIMPAAEIVSTKLKIPPKTLALWTAMLMTTVILFMLYQS
;
A
#
# COMPACT_ATOMS: atom_id res chain seq x y z
N MET A 1 -0.48 2.97 11.83
CA MET A 1 0.56 1.98 12.17
C MET A 1 1.92 2.63 12.05
N LYS A 2 2.76 2.51 13.07
CA LYS A 2 4.12 3.07 13.07
C LYS A 2 5.01 2.15 12.21
N ARG A 3 5.44 2.65 11.05
CA ARG A 3 6.29 1.87 10.13
C ARG A 3 7.75 1.99 10.52
N LEU A 4 8.47 0.87 10.55
CA LEU A 4 9.90 0.85 10.79
C LEU A 4 10.65 1.36 9.56
N HIS A 5 11.57 2.32 9.76
CA HIS A 5 12.44 2.80 8.69
C HIS A 5 13.75 2.00 8.69
N THR A 6 14.07 1.41 7.56
CA THR A 6 15.16 0.43 7.41
C THR A 6 16.22 0.91 6.41
N HIS A 7 17.36 0.22 6.34
CA HIS A 7 18.37 0.47 5.31
C HIS A 7 17.85 0.19 3.89
N TYR A 8 16.91 -0.73 3.74
CA TYR A 8 16.23 -0.98 2.45
C TYR A 8 15.42 0.23 1.98
N ASP A 9 14.76 0.93 2.92
CA ASP A 9 14.04 2.18 2.61
C ASP A 9 14.96 3.30 2.14
N ASN A 10 16.18 3.39 2.69
CA ASN A 10 17.18 4.37 2.27
C ASN A 10 17.63 4.15 0.82
N LEU A 11 17.79 2.89 0.41
CA LEU A 11 18.14 2.52 -0.96
C LEU A 11 16.93 2.40 -1.89
N LYS A 12 15.68 2.56 -1.38
CA LYS A 12 14.44 2.39 -2.15
C LYS A 12 14.30 1.02 -2.81
N VAL A 13 14.74 -0.02 -2.12
CA VAL A 13 14.65 -1.41 -2.55
C VAL A 13 13.81 -2.24 -1.59
N ALA A 14 13.31 -3.38 -2.05
CA ALA A 14 12.61 -4.33 -1.21
C ALA A 14 13.58 -5.11 -0.32
N GLN A 15 13.12 -5.61 0.85
CA GLN A 15 13.96 -6.37 1.77
C GLN A 15 14.50 -7.66 1.15
N ASN A 16 13.75 -8.29 0.24
CA ASN A 16 14.15 -9.48 -0.49
C ASN A 16 14.96 -9.21 -1.77
N ALA A 17 15.39 -7.93 -1.99
CA ALA A 17 16.12 -7.58 -3.20
C ALA A 17 17.46 -8.35 -3.30
N PRO A 18 17.83 -8.85 -4.48
CA PRO A 18 19.11 -9.49 -4.72
C PRO A 18 20.27 -8.47 -4.63
N PRO A 19 21.52 -8.92 -4.39
CA PRO A 19 22.68 -8.05 -4.21
C PRO A 19 22.94 -7.11 -5.40
N GLU A 20 22.65 -7.56 -6.61
CA GLU A 20 22.82 -6.79 -7.85
C GLU A 20 21.91 -5.56 -7.86
N VAL A 21 20.65 -5.72 -7.40
CA VAL A 21 19.68 -4.62 -7.31
C VAL A 21 20.10 -3.62 -6.24
N ILE A 22 20.60 -4.09 -5.09
CA ILE A 22 21.13 -3.23 -4.02
C ILE A 22 22.30 -2.40 -4.55
N ARG A 23 23.22 -3.02 -5.28
CA ARG A 23 24.38 -2.33 -5.89
C ARG A 23 23.95 -1.31 -6.95
N ALA A 24 23.01 -1.67 -7.81
CA ALA A 24 22.48 -0.77 -8.84
C ALA A 24 21.78 0.44 -8.23
N ALA A 25 20.95 0.22 -7.20
CA ALA A 25 20.27 1.28 -6.46
C ALA A 25 21.27 2.23 -5.79
N PHE A 26 22.29 1.70 -5.12
CA PHE A 26 23.36 2.49 -4.52
C PHE A 26 24.06 3.37 -5.57
N LYS A 27 24.49 2.79 -6.70
CA LYS A 27 25.15 3.52 -7.77
C LYS A 27 24.30 4.69 -8.29
N THR A 28 23.03 4.42 -8.56
CA THR A 28 22.10 5.43 -9.09
C THR A 28 21.85 6.55 -8.08
N LEU A 29 21.59 6.20 -6.82
CA LEU A 29 21.31 7.17 -5.76
C LEU A 29 22.55 7.99 -5.39
N SER A 30 23.72 7.37 -5.34
CA SER A 30 24.99 8.05 -5.05
C SER A 30 25.33 9.07 -6.12
N GLN A 31 25.11 8.76 -7.40
CA GLN A 31 25.28 9.72 -8.49
C GLN A 31 24.25 10.86 -8.41
N LYS A 32 23.01 10.55 -8.04
CA LYS A 32 21.94 11.54 -7.92
C LYS A 32 22.18 12.52 -6.78
N PHE A 33 22.65 12.05 -5.64
CA PHE A 33 22.83 12.85 -4.41
C PHE A 33 24.30 13.17 -4.13
N HIS A 34 25.17 13.12 -5.16
CA HIS A 34 26.58 13.44 -4.98
C HIS A 34 26.76 14.90 -4.54
N PRO A 35 27.54 15.17 -3.47
CA PRO A 35 27.67 16.52 -2.91
C PRO A 35 28.21 17.52 -3.92
N ASP A 36 29.09 17.10 -4.84
CA ASP A 36 29.64 17.90 -5.90
C ASP A 36 28.58 18.45 -6.88
N ARG A 37 27.55 17.66 -7.16
CA ARG A 37 26.44 18.07 -8.05
C ARG A 37 25.42 19.00 -7.39
N HIS A 38 25.39 19.05 -6.07
CA HIS A 38 24.46 19.85 -5.30
C HIS A 38 25.09 21.03 -4.57
N GLY A 39 26.33 21.43 -4.96
CA GLY A 39 26.99 22.62 -4.42
C GLY A 39 27.12 22.64 -2.89
N GLY A 40 27.23 21.45 -2.25
CA GLY A 40 27.34 21.34 -0.80
C GLY A 40 26.02 21.46 -0.03
N ASP A 41 24.86 21.28 -0.69
CA ASP A 41 23.57 21.27 0.01
C ASP A 41 23.58 20.22 1.14
N ALA A 42 23.31 20.70 2.36
CA ALA A 42 23.30 19.88 3.57
C ALA A 42 22.30 18.72 3.52
N ARG A 43 21.18 18.86 2.79
CA ARG A 43 20.19 17.80 2.61
C ARG A 43 20.69 16.71 1.69
N ALA A 44 21.32 17.08 0.58
CA ALA A 44 21.94 16.14 -0.36
C ALA A 44 23.07 15.37 0.32
N THR A 45 23.93 16.06 1.06
CA THR A 45 25.02 15.46 1.83
C THR A 45 24.51 14.45 2.86
N ARG A 46 23.49 14.81 3.66
CA ARG A 46 22.88 13.90 4.64
C ARG A 46 22.25 12.68 3.96
N THR A 47 21.56 12.89 2.84
CA THR A 47 20.96 11.78 2.07
C THR A 47 22.04 10.85 1.53
N PHE A 48 23.14 11.39 1.01
CA PHE A 48 24.27 10.61 0.54
C PHE A 48 24.89 9.76 1.66
N GLN A 49 25.08 10.33 2.86
CA GLN A 49 25.57 9.60 4.03
C GLN A 49 24.65 8.42 4.40
N LEU A 50 23.33 8.63 4.40
CA LEU A 50 22.34 7.56 4.68
C LEU A 50 22.38 6.46 3.62
N ILE A 51 22.54 6.81 2.35
CA ILE A 51 22.66 5.86 1.23
C ILE A 51 23.93 5.02 1.38
N THR A 52 25.07 5.66 1.71
CA THR A 52 26.35 5.00 1.90
C THR A 52 26.30 4.03 3.11
N ALA A 53 25.80 4.51 4.24
CA ALA A 53 25.64 3.66 5.44
C ALA A 53 24.71 2.47 5.19
N ALA A 54 23.64 2.66 4.43
CA ALA A 54 22.74 1.58 4.06
C ALA A 54 23.40 0.54 3.16
N TYR A 55 24.21 0.99 2.19
CA TYR A 55 24.96 0.08 1.32
C TYR A 55 26.01 -0.71 2.08
N ASP A 56 26.75 -0.09 3.00
CA ASP A 56 27.77 -0.76 3.83
C ASP A 56 27.19 -1.91 4.64
N VAL A 57 25.95 -1.79 5.12
CA VAL A 57 25.27 -2.85 5.86
C VAL A 57 24.71 -3.92 4.92
N LEU A 58 24.10 -3.51 3.80
CA LEU A 58 23.37 -4.44 2.92
C LEU A 58 24.26 -5.15 1.89
N SER A 59 25.46 -4.63 1.61
CA SER A 59 26.43 -5.26 0.70
C SER A 59 27.13 -6.46 1.33
N ASP A 60 27.29 -6.47 2.65
CA ASP A 60 27.88 -7.58 3.40
C ASP A 60 26.80 -8.58 3.81
N PRO A 61 26.88 -9.86 3.40
CA PRO A 61 25.86 -10.87 3.73
C PRO A 61 25.66 -11.09 5.24
N GLN A 62 26.71 -10.91 6.04
CA GLN A 62 26.62 -11.11 7.49
C GLN A 62 25.95 -9.93 8.18
N ARG A 63 26.33 -8.70 7.83
CA ARG A 63 25.68 -7.47 8.34
C ARG A 63 24.22 -7.39 7.89
N ARG A 64 23.94 -7.80 6.66
CA ARG A 64 22.58 -7.87 6.13
C ARG A 64 21.71 -8.81 6.98
N ARG A 65 22.18 -10.03 7.29
CA ARG A 65 21.44 -10.97 8.17
C ARG A 65 21.16 -10.38 9.54
N GLN A 66 22.16 -9.75 10.16
CA GLN A 66 21.98 -9.09 11.46
C GLN A 66 20.93 -7.98 11.40
N HIS A 67 20.92 -7.21 10.31
CA HIS A 67 19.92 -6.18 10.08
C HIS A 67 18.52 -6.77 9.88
N ASP A 68 18.40 -7.86 9.12
CA ASP A 68 17.13 -8.56 8.90
C ASP A 68 16.56 -9.14 10.21
N GLU A 69 17.41 -9.72 11.05
CA GLU A 69 17.03 -10.16 12.39
C GLU A 69 16.59 -8.99 13.29
N TRP A 70 17.27 -7.86 13.20
CA TRP A 70 16.87 -6.64 13.91
C TRP A 70 15.50 -6.15 13.45
N ILE A 71 15.22 -6.14 12.15
CA ILE A 71 13.90 -5.80 11.59
C ILE A 71 12.85 -6.74 12.18
N ALA A 72 13.05 -8.05 12.07
CA ALA A 72 12.08 -9.05 12.54
C ALA A 72 11.80 -8.95 14.05
N ARG A 73 12.80 -8.59 14.87
CA ARG A 73 12.60 -8.36 16.32
C ARG A 73 11.78 -7.10 16.59
N ASN A 74 12.04 -6.02 15.85
CA ASN A 74 11.34 -4.75 16.05
C ASN A 74 9.92 -4.77 15.51
N GLU A 75 9.66 -5.46 14.41
CA GLU A 75 8.30 -5.66 13.88
C GLU A 75 7.44 -6.41 14.91
N ARG A 76 7.94 -7.55 15.44
CA ARG A 76 7.24 -8.29 16.49
C ARG A 76 6.96 -7.46 17.74
N ARG A 77 7.88 -6.55 18.11
CA ARG A 77 7.66 -5.65 19.23
C ARG A 77 6.56 -4.63 18.92
N LEU A 78 6.57 -4.04 17.74
CA LEU A 78 5.55 -3.07 17.31
C LEU A 78 4.17 -3.72 17.23
N ASP A 79 4.09 -4.94 16.72
CA ASP A 79 2.83 -5.69 16.64
C ASP A 79 2.29 -6.00 18.04
N LYS A 80 3.17 -6.40 18.98
CA LYS A 80 2.80 -6.63 20.38
C LYS A 80 2.29 -5.34 21.03
N GLU A 81 3.00 -4.23 20.89
CA GLU A 81 2.60 -2.92 21.42
C GLU A 81 1.24 -2.48 20.83
N ALA A 82 1.04 -2.71 19.52
CA ALA A 82 -0.22 -2.40 18.86
C ALA A 82 -1.40 -3.25 19.40
N MET A 83 -1.16 -4.56 19.59
CA MET A 83 -2.18 -5.45 20.15
C MET A 83 -2.51 -5.11 21.60
N GLU A 84 -1.52 -4.77 22.42
CA GLU A 84 -1.72 -4.34 23.80
C GLU A 84 -2.51 -3.01 23.86
N ALA A 85 -2.20 -2.06 22.96
CA ALA A 85 -2.93 -0.80 22.86
C ALA A 85 -4.40 -1.00 22.45
N ILE A 86 -4.66 -1.93 21.53
CA ILE A 86 -6.04 -2.30 21.12
C ILE A 86 -6.77 -2.95 22.30
N ALA A 87 -6.13 -3.89 23.00
CA ALA A 87 -6.72 -4.55 24.17
C ALA A 87 -7.02 -3.55 25.31
N ALA A 88 -6.08 -2.65 25.60
CA ALA A 88 -6.27 -1.60 26.60
C ALA A 88 -7.43 -0.66 26.23
N ARG A 89 -7.60 -0.34 24.93
CA ARG A 89 -8.72 0.47 24.45
C ARG A 89 -10.05 -0.26 24.59
N ALA A 90 -10.08 -1.56 24.31
CA ALA A 90 -11.29 -2.38 24.47
C ALA A 90 -11.73 -2.51 25.94
N GLN A 91 -10.79 -2.48 26.88
CA GLN A 91 -11.05 -2.57 28.31
C GLN A 91 -11.50 -1.25 28.95
N ARG A 92 -11.42 -0.11 28.23
CA ARG A 92 -11.89 1.18 28.76
C ARG A 92 -13.41 1.12 28.90
N PRO A 93 -13.93 1.39 30.11
CA PRO A 93 -15.37 1.43 30.31
C PRO A 93 -15.95 2.52 29.40
N TRP A 94 -17.03 2.17 28.73
CA TRP A 94 -17.78 3.09 27.88
C TRP A 94 -18.25 4.31 28.70
N ASN A 95 -17.60 5.45 28.53
CA ASN A 95 -18.11 6.70 29.04
C ASN A 95 -18.95 7.39 27.95
N GLY A 96 -20.25 7.50 28.15
CA GLY A 96 -21.21 8.08 27.20
C GLY A 96 -20.92 9.56 26.81
N LYS A 97 -19.83 10.17 27.31
CA LYS A 97 -19.47 11.56 27.01
C LYS A 97 -18.80 11.75 25.64
N GLU A 98 -18.17 10.70 25.10
CA GLU A 98 -17.51 10.80 23.77
C GLU A 98 -18.50 10.93 22.60
N ARG A 99 -19.77 10.55 22.79
CA ARG A 99 -20.81 10.75 21.76
C ARG A 99 -21.26 12.20 21.60
N ARG A 100 -20.95 13.10 22.52
CA ARG A 100 -21.34 14.51 22.39
C ARG A 100 -20.49 15.31 21.42
N ALA A 101 -19.29 14.83 21.08
CA ALA A 101 -18.39 15.49 20.11
C ALA A 101 -18.77 15.23 18.65
N THR A 102 -19.56 14.19 18.38
CA THR A 102 -20.10 13.86 17.05
C THR A 102 -21.63 13.87 17.07
N SER A 103 -22.21 14.88 17.74
CA SER A 103 -23.64 15.12 17.60
C SER A 103 -23.92 15.48 16.15
N TRP A 104 -24.71 14.68 15.47
CA TRP A 104 -25.19 14.95 14.11
C TRP A 104 -25.91 16.29 13.98
N SER A 105 -26.30 16.89 15.09
CA SER A 105 -26.90 18.23 15.16
C SER A 105 -25.91 19.37 14.88
N SER A 106 -24.61 19.15 14.96
CA SER A 106 -23.59 20.16 14.63
C SER A 106 -23.11 20.12 13.16
N LEU A 107 -23.51 19.10 12.41
CA LEU A 107 -23.40 19.14 10.96
C LEU A 107 -24.52 20.04 10.46
N LYS A 108 -24.20 21.33 10.22
CA LYS A 108 -25.11 22.25 9.55
C LYS A 108 -25.62 21.59 8.27
N PRO A 109 -26.93 21.64 7.95
CA PRO A 109 -27.51 21.04 6.76
C PRO A 109 -27.22 21.89 5.52
N SER A 110 -25.95 22.16 5.22
CA SER A 110 -25.57 22.88 3.99
C SER A 110 -25.21 21.92 2.85
N LEU A 111 -25.16 20.63 3.13
CA LEU A 111 -25.15 19.59 2.11
C LEU A 111 -26.56 18.99 2.08
N LYS A 112 -27.44 19.58 1.23
CA LYS A 112 -28.61 18.84 0.77
C LYS A 112 -28.07 17.52 0.23
N PRO A 113 -28.37 16.36 0.83
CA PRO A 113 -28.10 15.12 0.17
C PRO A 113 -28.98 15.13 -1.06
N SER A 114 -28.38 15.21 -2.23
CA SER A 114 -29.03 14.83 -3.48
C SER A 114 -29.15 13.29 -3.43
N ILE A 115 -29.89 12.81 -2.44
CA ILE A 115 -30.35 11.44 -2.38
C ILE A 115 -31.43 11.39 -3.44
N MET A 116 -31.07 10.98 -4.64
CA MET A 116 -32.08 10.53 -5.62
C MET A 116 -32.97 9.52 -4.94
N PRO A 117 -34.30 9.68 -4.99
CA PRO A 117 -35.22 8.74 -4.38
C PRO A 117 -34.93 7.34 -4.93
N ALA A 118 -34.87 6.34 -4.04
CA ALA A 118 -34.55 4.95 -4.38
C ALA A 118 -35.46 4.36 -5.50
N ALA A 119 -36.55 5.01 -5.82
CA ALA A 119 -37.44 4.67 -6.93
C ALA A 119 -36.86 4.94 -8.34
N GLU A 120 -35.85 5.85 -8.46
CA GLU A 120 -35.25 6.13 -9.76
C GLU A 120 -34.10 5.18 -10.13
N ILE A 121 -33.51 4.51 -9.15
CA ILE A 121 -32.39 3.57 -9.38
C ILE A 121 -32.89 2.29 -10.08
N VAL A 122 -34.15 1.93 -9.94
CA VAL A 122 -34.74 0.71 -10.51
C VAL A 122 -35.16 0.93 -11.99
N SER A 123 -35.26 2.17 -12.45
CA SER A 123 -35.74 2.48 -13.82
C SER A 123 -34.65 2.76 -14.85
N THR A 124 -33.38 2.76 -14.48
CA THR A 124 -32.31 2.67 -15.49
C THR A 124 -32.24 1.23 -15.98
N LYS A 125 -33.28 0.84 -16.77
CA LYS A 125 -33.15 -0.29 -17.69
C LYS A 125 -31.83 -0.13 -18.40
N LEU A 126 -30.91 -1.06 -18.11
CA LEU A 126 -29.69 -1.27 -18.88
C LEU A 126 -30.18 -1.48 -20.34
N LYS A 127 -30.13 -0.43 -21.12
CA LYS A 127 -30.53 -0.46 -22.53
C LYS A 127 -29.38 -1.15 -23.27
N ILE A 128 -29.33 -2.47 -23.11
CA ILE A 128 -28.40 -3.32 -23.88
C ILE A 128 -28.96 -3.33 -25.28
N PRO A 129 -28.28 -2.77 -26.28
CA PRO A 129 -28.80 -2.75 -27.64
C PRO A 129 -28.97 -4.21 -28.11
N PRO A 130 -30.07 -4.53 -28.81
CA PRO A 130 -30.40 -5.92 -29.19
C PRO A 130 -29.33 -6.58 -30.06
N LYS A 131 -28.47 -5.80 -30.71
CA LYS A 131 -27.34 -6.29 -31.51
C LYS A 131 -26.22 -6.93 -30.68
N THR A 132 -26.04 -6.55 -29.42
CA THR A 132 -25.01 -7.15 -28.56
C THR A 132 -25.46 -8.46 -27.93
N LEU A 133 -26.76 -8.65 -27.68
CA LEU A 133 -27.29 -9.92 -27.18
C LEU A 133 -27.14 -11.04 -28.23
N ALA A 134 -27.36 -10.72 -29.50
CA ALA A 134 -27.20 -11.70 -30.59
C ALA A 134 -25.73 -12.18 -30.76
N LEU A 135 -24.77 -11.29 -30.56
CA LEU A 135 -23.34 -11.63 -30.62
C LEU A 135 -22.92 -12.55 -29.47
N TRP A 136 -23.45 -12.32 -28.26
CA TRP A 136 -23.13 -13.15 -27.10
C TRP A 136 -23.73 -14.54 -27.19
N THR A 137 -24.97 -14.68 -27.70
CA THR A 137 -25.60 -15.99 -27.95
C THR A 137 -24.89 -16.79 -29.04
N ALA A 138 -24.45 -16.13 -30.12
CA ALA A 138 -23.69 -16.77 -31.18
C ALA A 138 -22.32 -17.28 -30.68
N MET A 139 -21.62 -16.50 -29.87
CA MET A 139 -20.33 -16.89 -29.29
C MET A 139 -20.47 -18.07 -28.30
N LEU A 140 -21.55 -18.11 -27.53
CA LEU A 140 -21.82 -19.17 -26.57
C LEU A 140 -22.15 -20.49 -27.27
N MET A 141 -22.92 -20.43 -28.38
CA MET A 141 -23.25 -21.61 -29.20
C MET A 141 -22.02 -22.16 -29.91
N THR A 142 -21.14 -21.32 -30.44
CA THR A 142 -19.91 -21.77 -31.08
C THR A 142 -18.95 -22.46 -30.11
N THR A 143 -18.82 -21.96 -28.89
CA THR A 143 -17.99 -22.62 -27.87
C THR A 143 -18.55 -23.94 -27.40
N VAL A 144 -19.85 -24.08 -27.28
CA VAL A 144 -20.51 -25.37 -26.93
C VAL A 144 -20.35 -26.40 -28.02
N ILE A 145 -20.51 -26.00 -29.29
CA ILE A 145 -20.32 -26.90 -30.44
C ILE A 145 -18.85 -27.34 -30.53
N LEU A 146 -17.90 -26.44 -30.35
CA LEU A 146 -16.49 -26.78 -30.38
C LEU A 146 -16.10 -27.73 -29.23
N PHE A 147 -16.70 -27.53 -28.06
CA PHE A 147 -16.49 -28.42 -26.90
C PHE A 147 -17.08 -29.81 -27.12
N MET A 148 -18.28 -29.93 -27.75
CA MET A 148 -18.88 -31.19 -28.11
C MET A 148 -18.08 -31.98 -29.17
N LEU A 149 -17.49 -31.28 -30.16
CA LEU A 149 -16.65 -31.88 -31.17
C LEU A 149 -15.29 -32.34 -30.63
N TYR A 150 -14.82 -31.73 -29.54
CA TYR A 150 -13.56 -32.13 -28.92
C TYR A 150 -13.70 -33.38 -28.03
N GLN A 151 -14.92 -33.71 -27.58
CA GLN A 151 -15.19 -34.91 -26.76
C GLN A 151 -15.64 -36.12 -27.58
N SER A 152 -15.81 -36.00 -28.88
CA SER A 152 -16.14 -37.09 -29.80
C SER A 152 -14.90 -37.60 -30.53
#